data_aa1e3205a75d47f2a98ee8c036bda35e
#
_entry.id   aa1e3205a75d47f2a98ee8c036bda35e
#
_cell.length_a   1.000
_cell.length_b   1.000
_cell.length_c   1.000
_cell.angle_alpha   90.00
_cell.angle_beta   90.00
_cell.angle_gamma   90.00
#
_symmetry.space_group_name_H-M   'P 1'
#
loop_
_entity.id
_entity.type
_entity.pdbx_description
1 polymer ?
#
loop_
_entity_poly.entity_id
_entity_poly.type
_entity_poly.pdbx_seq_one_letter_code
_entity_poly.pdbx_strand_id
1 'polypeptide(L)'
;MKVKPFDIGLEWLGKYANICKMQFWQCPDPATRRQMLLDARQGGSITPPYAKLMQRYAAEGRIEIRTHTEVTRARWDTIASQWTLDMTRRGDCPADTHETNNPQAPGTTETVTAEYVVSCTGAQLGFSTLPFMRSIAPKIPIAQEGGLPVLTEDLQYGSIPLFCVGPYSALQVGPAAFNLGGMREAADRVAMRLGELFEQSIPETEPEQERAQAK
;
A
#
# COMPACT_ATOMS: atom_id res chain seq x y z
N MET A 1 -8.90 11.46 -8.84
CA MET A 1 -9.63 10.32 -8.19
C MET A 1 -10.52 9.67 -9.23
N LYS A 2 -10.48 8.34 -9.37
CA LYS A 2 -11.27 7.58 -10.35
C LYS A 2 -12.50 6.95 -9.69
N VAL A 3 -13.63 6.90 -10.41
CA VAL A 3 -14.85 6.20 -9.93
C VAL A 3 -14.73 4.74 -10.37
N LYS A 4 -14.59 3.82 -9.41
CA LYS A 4 -14.46 2.39 -9.65
C LYS A 4 -15.22 1.58 -8.59
N PRO A 5 -15.79 0.42 -8.94
CA PRO A 5 -16.47 -0.44 -7.96
C PRO A 5 -15.49 -1.09 -6.96
N PHE A 6 -14.22 -1.29 -7.38
CA PHE A 6 -13.17 -1.90 -6.58
C PHE A 6 -11.88 -1.08 -6.67
N ASP A 7 -10.99 -1.24 -5.72
CA ASP A 7 -9.68 -0.57 -5.66
C ASP A 7 -8.68 -1.08 -6.71
N ILE A 8 -8.88 -2.31 -7.18
CA ILE A 8 -8.12 -2.95 -8.27
C ILE A 8 -9.07 -3.41 -9.39
N GLY A 9 -8.52 -3.65 -10.58
CA GLY A 9 -9.30 -4.13 -11.71
C GLY A 9 -9.87 -5.54 -11.50
N LEU A 10 -10.97 -5.85 -12.18
CA LEU A 10 -11.63 -7.17 -12.09
C LEU A 10 -10.75 -8.31 -12.56
N GLU A 11 -9.81 -8.04 -13.46
CA GLU A 11 -8.81 -8.98 -13.95
C GLU A 11 -7.87 -9.52 -12.86
N TRP A 12 -7.84 -8.85 -11.70
CA TRP A 12 -7.09 -9.27 -10.52
C TRP A 12 -7.95 -9.96 -9.45
N LEU A 13 -9.25 -10.13 -9.71
CA LEU A 13 -10.22 -10.62 -8.73
C LEU A 13 -10.89 -11.94 -9.15
N GLY A 14 -11.11 -12.82 -8.18
CA GLY A 14 -11.87 -14.06 -8.36
C GLY A 14 -11.29 -14.95 -9.46
N LYS A 15 -12.17 -15.55 -10.27
CA LYS A 15 -11.81 -16.53 -11.31
C LYS A 15 -11.01 -15.97 -12.50
N TYR A 16 -11.02 -14.66 -12.68
CA TYR A 16 -10.29 -13.98 -13.76
C TYR A 16 -8.84 -13.63 -13.38
N ALA A 17 -8.50 -13.73 -12.11
CA ALA A 17 -7.21 -13.30 -11.60
C ALA A 17 -6.03 -14.19 -12.04
N ASN A 18 -6.28 -15.41 -12.48
CA ASN A 18 -5.23 -16.42 -12.70
C ASN A 18 -4.17 -15.96 -13.72
N ILE A 19 -4.58 -15.34 -14.84
CA ILE A 19 -3.65 -14.89 -15.87
C ILE A 19 -2.77 -13.76 -15.36
N CYS A 20 -3.36 -12.72 -14.77
CA CYS A 20 -2.62 -11.58 -14.24
C CYS A 20 -1.71 -11.99 -13.09
N LYS A 21 -2.17 -12.86 -12.19
CA LYS A 21 -1.37 -13.41 -11.09
C LYS A 21 -0.19 -14.23 -11.61
N MET A 22 -0.43 -15.11 -12.60
CA MET A 22 0.63 -15.91 -13.21
C MET A 22 1.70 -15.02 -13.84
N GLN A 23 1.31 -14.02 -14.63
CA GLN A 23 2.24 -13.06 -15.23
C GLN A 23 3.04 -12.30 -14.18
N PHE A 24 2.38 -11.89 -13.09
CA PHE A 24 3.01 -11.20 -11.97
C PHE A 24 4.06 -12.08 -11.28
N TRP A 25 3.74 -13.34 -10.98
CA TRP A 25 4.66 -14.25 -10.30
C TRP A 25 5.80 -14.73 -11.16
N GLN A 26 5.56 -14.84 -12.49
CA GLN A 26 6.62 -15.18 -13.45
C GLN A 26 7.58 -14.02 -13.73
N CYS A 27 7.21 -12.78 -13.37
CA CYS A 27 8.09 -11.64 -13.53
C CYS A 27 9.16 -11.64 -12.43
N PRO A 28 10.46 -11.82 -12.74
CA PRO A 28 11.50 -11.87 -11.72
C PRO A 28 11.91 -10.50 -11.20
N ASP A 29 11.64 -9.42 -11.95
CA ASP A 29 12.09 -8.07 -11.66
C ASP A 29 11.16 -7.32 -10.71
N PRO A 30 11.64 -6.94 -9.48
CA PRO A 30 10.83 -6.20 -8.52
C PRO A 30 10.32 -4.85 -9.02
N ALA A 31 11.09 -4.15 -9.87
CA ALA A 31 10.67 -2.85 -10.40
C ALA A 31 9.50 -3.00 -11.37
N THR A 32 9.54 -4.02 -12.22
CA THR A 32 8.42 -4.37 -13.10
C THR A 32 7.20 -4.81 -12.30
N ARG A 33 7.37 -5.66 -11.26
CA ARG A 33 6.28 -6.02 -10.34
C ARG A 33 5.66 -4.78 -9.71
N ARG A 34 6.49 -3.84 -9.25
CA ARG A 34 6.00 -2.58 -8.68
C ARG A 34 5.18 -1.79 -9.70
N GLN A 35 5.62 -1.70 -10.95
CA GLN A 35 4.85 -1.02 -12.00
C GLN A 35 3.50 -1.70 -12.22
N MET A 36 3.45 -3.04 -12.26
CA MET A 36 2.19 -3.78 -12.35
C MET A 36 1.24 -3.48 -11.17
N LEU A 37 1.77 -3.30 -9.94
CA LEU A 37 0.97 -2.89 -8.79
C LEU A 37 0.36 -1.49 -9.00
N LEU A 38 1.14 -0.54 -9.49
CA LEU A 38 0.68 0.83 -9.75
C LEU A 38 -0.39 0.86 -10.83
N ASP A 39 -0.18 0.10 -11.91
CA ASP A 39 -1.11 0.01 -13.05
C ASP A 39 -2.44 -0.65 -12.62
N ALA A 40 -2.39 -1.70 -11.79
CA ALA A 40 -3.59 -2.35 -11.29
C ALA A 40 -4.42 -1.43 -10.37
N ARG A 41 -3.76 -0.63 -9.53
CA ARG A 41 -4.44 0.26 -8.58
C ARG A 41 -4.83 1.61 -9.18
N GLN A 42 -4.01 2.15 -10.10
CA GLN A 42 -4.26 3.41 -10.81
C GLN A 42 -4.58 4.61 -9.90
N GLY A 43 -3.98 4.65 -8.72
CA GLY A 43 -4.18 5.70 -7.73
C GLY A 43 -5.48 5.57 -6.92
N GLY A 44 -5.86 6.66 -6.24
CA GLY A 44 -7.04 6.67 -5.39
C GLY A 44 -8.35 6.53 -6.17
N SER A 45 -9.32 5.80 -5.60
CA SER A 45 -10.63 5.56 -6.19
C SER A 45 -11.76 5.80 -5.19
N ILE A 46 -12.96 6.06 -5.72
CA ILE A 46 -14.20 6.15 -4.97
C ILE A 46 -15.23 5.23 -5.61
N THR A 47 -16.05 4.56 -4.81
CA THR A 47 -17.09 3.69 -5.36
C THR A 47 -18.24 4.50 -5.94
N PRO A 48 -18.97 3.97 -6.96
CA PRO A 48 -20.06 4.69 -7.63
C PRO A 48 -21.15 5.26 -6.71
N PRO A 49 -21.61 4.56 -5.65
CA PRO A 49 -22.60 5.11 -4.73
C PRO A 49 -22.09 6.38 -4.00
N TYR A 50 -20.85 6.35 -3.52
CA TYR A 50 -20.28 7.50 -2.84
C TYR A 50 -19.92 8.64 -3.79
N ALA A 51 -19.56 8.36 -5.05
CA ALA A 51 -19.37 9.39 -6.06
C ALA A 51 -20.68 10.15 -6.33
N LYS A 52 -21.81 9.42 -6.47
CA LYS A 52 -23.14 10.02 -6.60
C LYS A 52 -23.53 10.85 -5.39
N LEU A 53 -23.23 10.35 -4.17
CA LEU A 53 -23.52 11.08 -2.94
C LEU A 53 -22.73 12.40 -2.86
N MET A 54 -21.44 12.37 -3.22
CA MET A 54 -20.60 13.57 -3.28
C MET A 54 -21.13 14.59 -4.29
N GLN A 55 -21.52 14.13 -5.49
CA GLN A 55 -22.10 15.00 -6.52
C GLN A 55 -23.40 15.67 -6.03
N ARG A 56 -24.26 14.90 -5.36
CA ARG A 56 -25.49 15.45 -4.76
C ARG A 56 -25.17 16.52 -3.71
N TYR A 57 -24.27 16.26 -2.77
CA TYR A 57 -23.90 17.21 -1.74
C TYR A 57 -23.23 18.48 -2.30
N ALA A 58 -22.47 18.34 -3.40
CA ALA A 58 -21.91 19.48 -4.09
C ALA A 58 -23.00 20.33 -4.77
N ALA A 59 -23.99 19.70 -5.41
CA ALA A 59 -25.12 20.39 -6.01
C ALA A 59 -26.03 21.08 -4.97
N GLU A 60 -26.15 20.51 -3.76
CA GLU A 60 -26.85 21.11 -2.62
C GLU A 60 -26.05 22.22 -1.91
N GLY A 61 -24.82 22.51 -2.34
CA GLY A 61 -23.94 23.49 -1.70
C GLY A 61 -23.41 23.07 -0.32
N ARG A 62 -23.55 21.79 0.07
CA ARG A 62 -23.13 21.25 1.37
C ARG A 62 -21.65 20.93 1.44
N ILE A 63 -21.01 20.69 0.30
CA ILE A 63 -19.57 20.48 0.17
C ILE A 63 -19.06 21.26 -1.03
N GLU A 64 -17.82 21.71 -0.93
CA GLU A 64 -17.07 22.29 -2.03
C GLU A 64 -15.90 21.37 -2.37
N ILE A 65 -15.75 21.02 -3.65
CA ILE A 65 -14.67 20.16 -4.14
C ILE A 65 -13.67 21.04 -4.89
N ARG A 66 -12.48 21.19 -4.34
CA ARG A 66 -11.38 21.97 -4.93
C ARG A 66 -10.33 21.00 -5.48
N THR A 67 -10.24 20.92 -6.80
CA THR A 67 -9.23 20.12 -7.49
C THR A 67 -7.96 20.93 -7.71
N HIS A 68 -6.81 20.26 -7.91
CA HIS A 68 -5.50 20.90 -8.15
C HIS A 68 -5.11 21.93 -7.08
N THR A 69 -5.62 21.72 -5.83
CA THR A 69 -5.40 22.62 -4.71
C THR A 69 -4.56 21.92 -3.64
N GLU A 70 -3.50 22.57 -3.22
CA GLU A 70 -2.58 22.07 -2.20
C GLU A 70 -2.67 22.98 -0.97
N VAL A 71 -2.75 22.39 0.23
CA VAL A 71 -2.59 23.12 1.49
C VAL A 71 -1.10 23.32 1.72
N THR A 72 -0.62 24.54 1.57
CA THR A 72 0.80 24.89 1.70
C THR A 72 1.19 25.22 3.13
N ARG A 73 0.23 25.68 3.92
CA ARG A 73 0.43 26.00 5.34
C ARG A 73 -0.85 25.77 6.13
N ALA A 74 -0.70 25.22 7.34
CA ALA A 74 -1.79 25.08 8.31
C ALA A 74 -1.34 25.63 9.65
N ARG A 75 -2.17 26.45 10.29
CA ARG A 75 -1.92 27.07 11.60
C ARG A 75 -3.15 26.91 12.48
N TRP A 76 -2.95 26.48 13.72
CA TRP A 76 -3.98 26.43 14.74
C TRP A 76 -3.96 27.71 15.57
N ASP A 77 -5.11 28.37 15.69
CA ASP A 77 -5.31 29.49 16.60
C ASP A 77 -6.00 28.98 17.87
N THR A 78 -5.29 29.01 18.99
CA THR A 78 -5.79 28.53 20.28
C THR A 78 -6.85 29.45 20.88
N ILE A 79 -6.86 30.74 20.54
CA ILE A 79 -7.83 31.71 21.06
C ILE A 79 -9.15 31.57 20.27
N ALA A 80 -9.07 31.56 18.95
CA ALA A 80 -10.22 31.40 18.09
C ALA A 80 -10.71 29.95 17.96
N SER A 81 -9.92 28.97 18.45
CA SER A 81 -10.18 27.53 18.32
C SER A 81 -10.48 27.11 16.88
N GLN A 82 -9.66 27.57 15.95
CA GLN A 82 -9.83 27.28 14.52
C GLN A 82 -8.51 27.15 13.79
N TRP A 83 -8.54 26.43 12.69
CA TRP A 83 -7.45 26.34 11.73
C TRP A 83 -7.50 27.49 10.72
N THR A 84 -6.33 27.99 10.36
CA THR A 84 -6.13 28.85 9.20
C THR A 84 -5.28 28.07 8.18
N LEU A 85 -5.81 27.87 6.99
CA LEU A 85 -5.20 27.08 5.92
C LEU A 85 -4.87 28.00 4.75
N ASP A 86 -3.59 28.09 4.38
CA ASP A 86 -3.16 28.74 3.17
C ASP A 86 -3.12 27.67 2.06
N MET A 87 -3.90 27.87 1.00
CA MET A 87 -4.06 26.95 -0.10
C MET A 87 -3.58 27.58 -1.40
N THR A 88 -2.88 26.80 -2.21
CA THR A 88 -2.45 27.22 -3.54
C THR A 88 -3.10 26.33 -4.59
N ARG A 89 -3.81 26.95 -5.52
CA ARG A 89 -4.36 26.27 -6.68
C ARG A 89 -3.33 26.31 -7.80
N ARG A 90 -2.92 25.13 -8.27
CA ARG A 90 -2.11 25.02 -9.49
C ARG A 90 -3.03 25.28 -10.69
N GLY A 91 -2.57 26.07 -11.66
CA GLY A 91 -3.31 26.28 -12.91
C GLY A 91 -3.59 24.94 -13.60
N ASP A 92 -4.70 24.85 -14.33
CA ASP A 92 -5.06 23.69 -15.12
C ASP A 92 -3.99 23.45 -16.18
N CYS A 93 -3.04 22.54 -15.89
CA CYS A 93 -2.14 22.02 -16.91
C CYS A 93 -2.92 20.94 -17.67
N PRO A 94 -2.99 20.98 -19.01
CA PRO A 94 -3.63 19.90 -19.78
C PRO A 94 -2.96 18.57 -19.43
N ALA A 95 -3.76 17.53 -19.24
CA ALA A 95 -3.35 16.22 -18.70
C ALA A 95 -2.38 15.39 -19.56
N ASP A 96 -1.86 15.91 -20.68
CA ASP A 96 -1.16 15.14 -21.71
C ASP A 96 0.24 15.66 -22.10
N THR A 97 0.95 16.36 -21.23
CA THR A 97 2.36 16.65 -21.49
C THR A 97 3.27 16.04 -20.44
N HIS A 98 3.80 14.87 -20.76
CA HIS A 98 5.01 14.29 -20.17
C HIS A 98 6.25 15.09 -20.58
N GLU A 99 6.32 16.37 -20.27
CA GLU A 99 7.58 17.09 -20.48
C GLU A 99 7.79 18.18 -19.44
N THR A 100 8.90 17.96 -18.70
CA THR A 100 9.91 18.93 -18.26
C THR A 100 9.47 20.16 -17.46
N ASN A 101 10.03 20.20 -16.25
CA ASN A 101 10.55 21.39 -15.54
C ASN A 101 10.29 22.76 -16.23
N ASN A 102 9.07 23.24 -16.16
CA ASN A 102 8.80 24.64 -16.45
C ASN A 102 8.34 25.32 -15.15
N PRO A 103 8.98 26.42 -14.70
CA PRO A 103 8.58 27.12 -13.49
C PRO A 103 7.17 27.69 -13.67
N GLN A 104 6.31 27.24 -12.82
CA GLN A 104 4.89 27.47 -12.61
C GLN A 104 4.44 28.91 -12.91
N ALA A 105 3.35 29.03 -13.65
CA ALA A 105 2.49 30.21 -13.51
C ALA A 105 2.12 30.38 -12.03
N PRO A 106 2.15 31.61 -11.49
CA PRO A 106 1.86 31.85 -10.08
C PRO A 106 0.46 31.34 -9.76
N GLY A 107 0.40 30.29 -8.91
CA GLY A 107 -0.88 29.74 -8.47
C GLY A 107 -1.63 30.76 -7.63
N THR A 108 -2.95 30.79 -7.75
CA THR A 108 -3.78 31.63 -6.90
C THR A 108 -3.72 31.09 -5.47
N THR A 109 -3.26 31.93 -4.53
CA THR A 109 -3.24 31.61 -3.11
C THR A 109 -4.52 32.11 -2.46
N GLU A 110 -5.16 31.27 -1.66
CA GLU A 110 -6.36 31.57 -0.88
C GLU A 110 -6.15 31.13 0.56
N THR A 111 -6.68 31.90 1.50
CA THR A 111 -6.68 31.53 2.91
C THR A 111 -8.12 31.21 3.34
N VAL A 112 -8.33 30.06 3.96
CA VAL A 112 -9.62 29.65 4.53
C VAL A 112 -9.47 29.29 6.00
N THR A 113 -10.57 29.40 6.75
CA THR A 113 -10.64 28.95 8.15
C THR A 113 -11.50 27.71 8.29
N ALA A 114 -11.17 26.83 9.24
CA ALA A 114 -11.91 25.61 9.51
C ALA A 114 -11.82 25.25 10.99
N GLU A 115 -12.90 24.76 11.58
CA GLU A 115 -12.91 24.22 12.95
C GLU A 115 -12.19 22.87 13.01
N TYR A 116 -12.31 22.07 11.97
CA TYR A 116 -11.72 20.72 11.89
C TYR A 116 -11.00 20.52 10.55
N VAL A 117 -9.87 19.83 10.62
CA VAL A 117 -9.11 19.37 9.44
C VAL A 117 -8.95 17.87 9.53
N VAL A 118 -9.41 17.15 8.51
CA VAL A 118 -9.24 15.70 8.38
C VAL A 118 -8.30 15.41 7.23
N SER A 119 -7.12 14.89 7.54
CA SER A 119 -6.11 14.52 6.54
C SER A 119 -6.37 13.10 6.01
N CYS A 120 -6.75 13.00 4.74
CA CYS A 120 -6.97 11.73 4.03
C CYS A 120 -5.96 11.52 2.90
N THR A 121 -4.69 11.86 3.14
CA THR A 121 -3.61 11.85 2.15
C THR A 121 -3.03 10.47 1.85
N GLY A 122 -3.51 9.43 2.53
CA GLY A 122 -2.95 8.08 2.49
C GLY A 122 -1.70 7.94 3.36
N ALA A 123 -0.98 6.83 3.15
CA ALA A 123 0.26 6.54 3.85
C ALA A 123 1.40 6.34 2.85
N GLN A 124 2.57 6.83 3.20
CA GLN A 124 3.79 6.51 2.47
C GLN A 124 4.29 5.14 2.91
N LEU A 125 4.41 4.22 1.96
CA LEU A 125 4.98 2.91 2.22
C LEU A 125 6.50 3.03 2.27
N GLY A 126 7.06 2.89 3.47
CA GLY A 126 8.51 2.89 3.69
C GLY A 126 8.85 1.83 4.72
N PHE A 127 9.12 0.59 4.28
CA PHE A 127 9.37 -0.52 5.19
C PHE A 127 10.54 -0.24 6.14
N SER A 128 11.64 0.29 5.62
CA SER A 128 12.83 0.65 6.43
C SER A 128 12.57 1.79 7.43
N THR A 129 11.51 2.60 7.22
CA THR A 129 11.17 3.71 8.13
C THR A 129 10.34 3.28 9.33
N LEU A 130 9.84 2.04 9.34
CA LEU A 130 9.10 1.49 10.48
C LEU A 130 9.99 1.49 11.72
N PRO A 131 9.47 1.92 12.89
CA PRO A 131 10.29 2.09 14.10
C PRO A 131 11.12 0.87 14.47
N PHE A 132 10.53 -0.34 14.39
CA PHE A 132 11.23 -1.59 14.72
C PHE A 132 12.26 -2.01 13.66
N MET A 133 12.09 -1.57 12.39
CA MET A 133 13.05 -1.86 11.32
C MET A 133 14.35 -1.06 11.44
N ARG A 134 14.35 0.03 12.19
CA ARG A 134 15.57 0.83 12.42
C ARG A 134 16.72 0.04 13.04
N SER A 135 16.39 -0.97 13.84
CA SER A 135 17.39 -1.86 14.45
C SER A 135 17.70 -3.10 13.62
N ILE A 136 16.82 -3.52 12.73
CA ILE A 136 16.94 -4.75 11.93
C ILE A 136 17.57 -4.46 10.57
N ALA A 137 17.06 -3.49 9.82
CA ALA A 137 17.47 -3.23 8.45
C ALA A 137 18.98 -2.95 8.27
N PRO A 138 19.68 -2.23 9.17
CA PRO A 138 21.12 -2.04 9.05
C PRO A 138 21.94 -3.32 9.26
N LYS A 139 21.40 -4.27 10.03
CA LYS A 139 22.09 -5.54 10.36
C LYS A 139 21.81 -6.62 9.31
N ILE A 140 20.63 -6.60 8.74
CA ILE A 140 20.14 -7.59 7.77
C ILE A 140 19.51 -6.82 6.60
N PRO A 141 20.32 -6.19 5.74
CA PRO A 141 19.82 -5.44 4.62
C PRO A 141 19.24 -6.39 3.55
N ILE A 142 18.05 -6.05 3.01
CA ILE A 142 17.48 -6.67 1.83
C ILE A 142 17.14 -5.60 0.79
N ALA A 143 17.00 -6.01 -0.46
CA ALA A 143 16.56 -5.11 -1.52
C ALA A 143 15.16 -4.56 -1.23
N GLN A 144 14.91 -3.33 -1.67
CA GLN A 144 13.63 -2.67 -1.59
C GLN A 144 13.31 -2.02 -2.93
N GLU A 145 12.04 -2.03 -3.30
CA GLU A 145 11.54 -1.35 -4.49
C GLU A 145 10.34 -0.47 -4.14
N GLY A 146 10.49 0.85 -4.35
CA GLY A 146 9.45 1.82 -4.01
C GLY A 146 9.01 1.80 -2.54
N GLY A 147 9.92 1.50 -1.62
CA GLY A 147 9.66 1.38 -0.18
C GLY A 147 9.07 0.03 0.25
N LEU A 148 8.88 -0.90 -0.68
CA LEU A 148 8.44 -2.26 -0.40
C LEU A 148 9.63 -3.20 -0.29
N PRO A 149 9.69 -4.11 0.70
CA PRO A 149 10.77 -5.09 0.81
C PRO A 149 10.66 -6.17 -0.25
N VAL A 150 11.79 -6.62 -0.80
CA VAL A 150 11.86 -7.79 -1.66
C VAL A 150 11.99 -9.02 -0.76
N LEU A 151 10.84 -9.60 -0.41
CA LEU A 151 10.72 -10.78 0.43
C LEU A 151 10.97 -12.06 -0.36
N THR A 152 11.20 -13.18 0.34
CA THR A 152 11.16 -14.51 -0.27
C THR A 152 9.74 -14.84 -0.77
N GLU A 153 9.58 -15.95 -1.50
CA GLU A 153 8.27 -16.45 -1.95
C GLU A 153 7.33 -16.74 -0.78
N ASP A 154 7.89 -17.17 0.37
CA ASP A 154 7.17 -17.43 1.61
C ASP A 154 6.94 -16.19 2.46
N LEU A 155 7.20 -15.01 1.91
CA LEU A 155 7.03 -13.70 2.56
C LEU A 155 7.97 -13.45 3.74
N GLN A 156 9.10 -14.17 3.79
CA GLN A 156 10.12 -14.03 4.82
C GLN A 156 11.08 -12.89 4.49
N TYR A 157 11.51 -12.15 5.50
CA TYR A 157 12.51 -11.10 5.40
C TYR A 157 13.92 -11.68 5.43
N GLY A 158 14.55 -11.86 4.28
CA GLY A 158 15.87 -12.46 4.18
C GLY A 158 15.91 -13.86 4.80
N SER A 159 16.85 -14.09 5.72
CA SER A 159 17.04 -15.39 6.38
C SER A 159 16.53 -15.45 7.83
N ILE A 160 15.94 -14.35 8.35
CA ILE A 160 15.44 -14.32 9.73
C ILE A 160 13.96 -14.73 9.80
N PRO A 161 13.48 -15.25 10.95
CA PRO A 161 12.10 -15.66 11.15
C PRO A 161 11.16 -14.45 11.33
N LEU A 162 11.22 -13.51 10.39
CA LEU A 162 10.35 -12.34 10.28
C LEU A 162 9.57 -12.44 8.98
N PHE A 163 8.26 -12.54 9.07
CA PHE A 163 7.35 -12.65 7.94
C PHE A 163 6.50 -11.39 7.81
N CYS A 164 6.19 -11.00 6.58
CA CYS A 164 5.42 -9.80 6.30
C CYS A 164 4.12 -10.18 5.57
N VAL A 165 3.00 -9.67 6.07
CA VAL A 165 1.68 -9.77 5.42
C VAL A 165 1.13 -8.37 5.13
N GLY A 166 0.09 -8.29 4.30
CA GLY A 166 -0.52 -7.02 3.92
C GLY A 166 0.32 -6.21 2.93
N PRO A 167 0.27 -4.87 2.95
CA PRO A 167 0.89 -4.03 1.92
C PRO A 167 2.38 -4.29 1.68
N TYR A 168 3.13 -4.66 2.71
CA TYR A 168 4.56 -4.92 2.58
C TYR A 168 4.90 -6.24 1.88
N SER A 169 3.94 -7.15 1.72
CA SER A 169 4.10 -8.36 0.90
C SER A 169 3.71 -8.18 -0.56
N ALA A 170 3.35 -6.96 -0.99
CA ALA A 170 2.75 -6.71 -2.29
C ALA A 170 3.63 -7.12 -3.49
N LEU A 171 4.96 -7.04 -3.38
CA LEU A 171 5.86 -7.49 -4.45
C LEU A 171 5.83 -9.01 -4.66
N GLN A 172 5.25 -9.78 -3.74
CA GLN A 172 5.10 -11.24 -3.84
C GLN A 172 3.64 -11.67 -4.03
N VAL A 173 2.69 -11.00 -3.36
CA VAL A 173 1.26 -11.34 -3.40
C VAL A 173 0.54 -10.68 -4.58
N GLY A 174 1.01 -9.49 -4.99
CA GLY A 174 0.37 -8.70 -6.02
C GLY A 174 -0.56 -7.61 -5.48
N PRO A 175 -1.37 -6.98 -6.37
CA PRO A 175 -2.18 -5.82 -6.02
C PRO A 175 -3.21 -6.06 -4.91
N ALA A 176 -3.64 -7.31 -4.71
CA ALA A 176 -4.58 -7.69 -3.68
C ALA A 176 -3.98 -7.63 -2.25
N ALA A 177 -2.65 -7.54 -2.09
CA ALA A 177 -2.00 -7.44 -0.78
C ALA A 177 -2.50 -6.27 0.09
N PHE A 178 -3.11 -5.27 -0.52
CA PHE A 178 -3.67 -4.10 0.16
C PHE A 178 -5.11 -4.30 0.67
N ASN A 179 -5.71 -5.47 0.42
CA ASN A 179 -7.06 -5.80 0.86
C ASN A 179 -7.10 -7.14 1.60
N LEU A 180 -8.24 -7.45 2.22
CA LEU A 180 -8.39 -8.68 3.02
C LEU A 180 -8.16 -9.97 2.24
N GLY A 181 -8.48 -10.00 0.94
CA GLY A 181 -8.26 -11.19 0.10
C GLY A 181 -6.79 -11.53 -0.05
N GLY A 182 -5.95 -10.53 -0.37
CA GLY A 182 -4.52 -10.73 -0.46
C GLY A 182 -3.83 -10.91 0.90
N MET A 183 -4.35 -10.27 1.96
CA MET A 183 -3.85 -10.52 3.31
C MET A 183 -4.09 -11.96 3.75
N ARG A 184 -5.24 -12.56 3.39
CA ARG A 184 -5.52 -13.98 3.64
C ARG A 184 -4.56 -14.87 2.87
N GLU A 185 -4.37 -14.62 1.57
CA GLU A 185 -3.41 -15.37 0.75
C GLU A 185 -1.98 -15.30 1.35
N ALA A 186 -1.58 -14.12 1.79
CA ALA A 186 -0.29 -13.95 2.47
C ALA A 186 -0.21 -14.75 3.77
N ALA A 187 -1.26 -14.73 4.59
CA ALA A 187 -1.32 -15.47 5.84
C ALA A 187 -1.25 -16.99 5.62
N ASP A 188 -1.94 -17.50 4.58
CA ASP A 188 -1.91 -18.92 4.21
C ASP A 188 -0.48 -19.35 3.83
N ARG A 189 0.25 -18.55 3.02
CA ARG A 189 1.66 -18.83 2.68
C ARG A 189 2.57 -18.86 3.91
N VAL A 190 2.44 -17.87 4.79
CA VAL A 190 3.23 -17.81 6.03
C VAL A 190 2.92 -19.00 6.94
N ALA A 191 1.64 -19.38 7.08
CA ALA A 191 1.24 -20.51 7.90
C ALA A 191 1.83 -21.84 7.39
N MET A 192 1.82 -22.05 6.07
CA MET A 192 2.46 -23.23 5.46
C MET A 192 3.94 -23.27 5.78
N ARG A 193 4.64 -22.14 5.58
CA ARG A 193 6.10 -22.06 5.86
C ARG A 193 6.43 -22.29 7.33
N LEU A 194 5.64 -21.72 8.23
CA LEU A 194 5.82 -21.95 9.66
C LEU A 194 5.59 -23.41 10.03
N GLY A 195 4.59 -24.09 9.44
CA GLY A 195 4.37 -25.54 9.61
C GLY A 195 5.62 -26.35 9.26
N GLU A 196 6.21 -26.11 8.07
CA GLU A 196 7.45 -26.78 7.65
C GLU A 196 8.61 -26.53 8.61
N LEU A 197 8.79 -25.27 9.08
CA LEU A 197 9.86 -24.95 10.03
C LEU A 197 9.67 -25.63 11.39
N PHE A 198 8.41 -25.76 11.87
CA PHE A 198 8.12 -26.49 13.10
C PHE A 198 8.36 -27.98 12.96
N GLU A 199 7.96 -28.60 11.85
CA GLU A 199 8.22 -30.02 11.58
C GLU A 199 9.74 -30.32 11.56
N GLN A 200 10.53 -29.46 10.92
CA GLN A 200 12.00 -29.59 10.89
C GLN A 200 12.67 -29.38 12.25
N SER A 201 12.00 -28.72 13.19
CA SER A 201 12.52 -28.47 14.55
C SER A 201 12.22 -29.58 15.55
N ILE A 202 11.34 -30.54 15.20
CA ILE A 202 11.05 -31.70 16.05
C ILE A 202 12.21 -32.69 15.87
N PRO A 203 12.99 -33.01 16.93
CA PRO A 203 14.03 -34.02 16.81
C PRO A 203 13.40 -35.34 16.40
N GLU A 204 13.99 -36.04 15.43
CA GLU A 204 13.60 -37.39 15.07
C GLU A 204 13.66 -38.24 16.36
N THR A 205 12.51 -38.64 16.84
CA THR A 205 12.43 -39.59 17.96
C THR A 205 13.06 -40.88 17.47
N GLU A 206 14.17 -41.29 18.07
CA GLU A 206 14.80 -42.60 17.79
C GLU A 206 13.69 -43.69 17.78
N PRO A 207 13.67 -44.53 16.76
CA PRO A 207 12.65 -45.57 16.64
C PRO A 207 12.70 -46.47 17.90
N GLU A 208 11.54 -46.68 18.51
CA GLU A 208 11.31 -47.44 19.74
C GLU A 208 11.95 -48.87 19.78
N GLN A 209 12.52 -49.27 18.63
CA GLN A 209 13.16 -50.59 18.46
C GLN A 209 14.54 -50.74 19.17
N GLU A 210 15.27 -49.65 19.45
CA GLU A 210 16.54 -49.77 20.19
C GLU A 210 16.38 -49.87 21.69
N ARG A 211 15.23 -49.42 22.24
CA ARG A 211 14.95 -49.60 23.69
C ARG A 211 14.53 -51.01 24.09
N ALA A 212 14.16 -51.85 23.12
CA ALA A 212 13.77 -53.24 23.41
C ALA A 212 14.94 -54.23 23.46
N GLN A 213 16.14 -53.82 22.97
CA GLN A 213 17.33 -54.68 22.97
C GLN A 213 18.30 -54.40 24.14
N ALA A 214 18.00 -53.43 25.00
CA ALA A 214 18.83 -53.05 26.16
C ALA A 214 18.25 -53.56 27.52
N LYS A 215 17.34 -54.57 27.51
CA LYS A 215 16.84 -55.22 28.74
C LYS A 215 17.23 -56.67 28.83
#